data_e4aa3eee315ea994e0d1fcfd321119de
#
_entry.id   e4aa3eee315ea994e0d1fcfd321119de
#
_cell.length_a   1.000
_cell.length_b   1.000
_cell.length_c   1.000
_cell.angle_alpha   90.00
_cell.angle_beta   90.00
_cell.angle_gamma   90.00
#
_symmetry.space_group_name_H-M   'P 1'
#
loop_
_entity.id
_entity.type
_entity.pdbx_description
1 polymer ?
#
loop_
_entity_poly.entity_id
_entity_poly.type
_entity_poly.pdbx_seq_one_letter_code
_entity_poly.pdbx_strand_id
1 'polypeptide(L)'
;MKQNFLNRLIILIILLGVLPLFLSQMDAKQPEMVRFKTPKRQAGQENVLELRCDPIPTVRVAFVGLGKRGYNAVRRFMFLEGVEVVALCDVNKDAIEKSQQLLAKNGKKPALEFVGENDWKQVCELENVDLIYNCTHWDLHTPIAVYAMEKGKHVALEVPAALTVKDCWKLVDTAERTRRHCMILENCCYDFFEMATLNMAQQGLFGEIVHVEGAYIHDLRENNFKDPQKGGYYDMWRLKYNEKYQANLYPTHGLGPVCQALNIHRGDKMNYLVSMSSGQFGLTEYAKSKFGSESDFAKRKYQKGDMNTTIIKTEKGKTIMIQHDVTSPRPYDRIHKLSGTKGYVQKYPIEGVALEPNTHKFLPEDELKQLLKEYEHPIVKEVGELAKKVGGHGGMDFIMDYRLIYCLRNGLPLDQDVYDAAEWSCLVELTEISVKKGSVPVQIPDFTRGDWNKLKGLTFAK
;
A
#
# COMPACT_ATOMS: atom_id res chain seq x y z
N MET A 1 70.00 4.99 31.92
CA MET A 1 69.79 3.97 30.86
C MET A 1 68.74 2.93 31.24
N LYS A 2 68.71 2.35 32.42
CA LYS A 2 67.75 1.29 32.82
C LYS A 2 66.27 1.76 32.85
N GLN A 3 66.01 3.02 33.26
CA GLN A 3 64.64 3.53 33.36
C GLN A 3 63.95 3.74 31.99
N ASN A 4 64.73 4.16 30.98
CA ASN A 4 64.21 4.33 29.63
C ASN A 4 63.94 3.02 28.88
N PHE A 5 64.63 1.95 29.25
CA PHE A 5 64.37 0.63 28.68
C PHE A 5 63.10 -0.01 29.23
N LEU A 6 62.88 0.15 30.55
CA LEU A 6 61.66 -0.33 31.21
C LEU A 6 60.38 0.33 30.70
N ASN A 7 60.44 1.66 30.51
CA ASN A 7 59.30 2.42 29.98
C ASN A 7 59.00 2.06 28.49
N ARG A 8 60.01 1.75 27.69
CA ARG A 8 59.83 1.29 26.30
C ARG A 8 59.25 -0.12 26.26
N LEU A 9 59.63 -0.98 27.19
CA LEU A 9 59.13 -2.36 27.29
C LEU A 9 57.64 -2.36 27.75
N ILE A 10 57.25 -1.51 28.69
CA ILE A 10 55.88 -1.35 29.16
C ILE A 10 54.98 -0.81 28.05
N ILE A 11 55.43 0.17 27.28
CA ILE A 11 54.70 0.73 26.12
C ILE A 11 54.53 -0.34 25.02
N LEU A 12 55.55 -1.19 24.78
CA LEU A 12 55.48 -2.25 23.79
C LEU A 12 54.52 -3.38 24.21
N ILE A 13 54.47 -3.71 25.52
CA ILE A 13 53.53 -4.73 26.07
C ILE A 13 52.09 -4.20 26.02
N ILE A 14 51.86 -2.92 26.29
CA ILE A 14 50.53 -2.29 26.19
C ILE A 14 50.09 -2.26 24.72
N LEU A 15 50.96 -1.90 23.78
CA LEU A 15 50.66 -1.92 22.36
C LEU A 15 50.40 -3.34 21.79
N LEU A 16 51.15 -4.33 22.24
CA LEU A 16 50.96 -5.74 21.83
C LEU A 16 49.75 -6.42 22.51
N GLY A 17 49.34 -5.95 23.71
CA GLY A 17 48.16 -6.47 24.41
C GLY A 17 46.83 -5.85 23.94
N VAL A 18 46.87 -4.59 23.45
CA VAL A 18 45.66 -3.89 22.99
C VAL A 18 45.37 -4.15 21.51
N LEU A 19 46.40 -4.42 20.70
CA LEU A 19 46.23 -4.71 19.26
C LEU A 19 45.34 -5.93 18.96
N PRO A 20 45.44 -7.08 19.65
CA PRO A 20 44.54 -8.19 19.45
C PRO A 20 43.11 -7.94 19.97
N LEU A 21 42.91 -7.10 20.99
CA LEU A 21 41.60 -6.69 21.47
C LEU A 21 40.87 -5.77 20.46
N PHE A 22 41.60 -4.88 19.77
CA PHE A 22 41.01 -4.06 18.70
C PHE A 22 40.74 -4.87 17.42
N LEU A 23 41.59 -5.83 17.10
CA LEU A 23 41.35 -6.72 15.92
C LEU A 23 40.24 -7.74 16.16
N SER A 24 40.00 -8.19 17.40
CA SER A 24 38.88 -9.07 17.70
C SER A 24 37.50 -8.39 17.72
N GLN A 25 37.47 -7.04 17.80
CA GLN A 25 36.22 -6.27 17.70
C GLN A 25 35.86 -5.90 16.25
N MET A 26 36.73 -6.14 15.26
CA MET A 26 36.43 -5.83 13.85
C MET A 26 35.82 -6.96 13.06
N ASP A 27 35.66 -8.15 13.65
CA ASP A 27 34.94 -9.29 13.03
C ASP A 27 33.47 -9.39 13.49
N ALA A 28 32.79 -8.30 13.71
CA ALA A 28 31.34 -8.32 13.78
C ALA A 28 30.84 -8.69 12.36
N LYS A 29 30.57 -9.99 12.14
CA LYS A 29 29.94 -10.45 10.90
C LYS A 29 28.78 -9.52 10.60
N GLN A 30 28.81 -8.86 9.44
CA GLN A 30 27.67 -8.08 9.00
C GLN A 30 26.43 -8.99 9.09
N PRO A 31 25.30 -8.49 9.61
CA PRO A 31 24.10 -9.30 9.72
C PRO A 31 23.74 -9.83 8.33
N GLU A 32 23.60 -11.15 8.25
CA GLU A 32 23.26 -11.82 6.99
C GLU A 32 21.87 -11.38 6.53
N MET A 33 21.76 -10.98 5.27
CA MET A 33 20.49 -10.60 4.66
C MET A 33 19.55 -11.79 4.62
N VAL A 34 18.33 -11.64 5.12
CA VAL A 34 17.25 -12.62 4.94
C VAL A 34 16.86 -12.66 3.47
N ARG A 35 16.90 -13.85 2.86
CA ARG A 35 16.60 -14.04 1.43
C ARG A 35 15.41 -14.94 1.24
N PHE A 36 14.66 -14.69 0.14
CA PHE A 36 13.54 -15.51 -0.28
C PHE A 36 13.82 -16.19 -1.61
N LYS A 37 13.38 -17.44 -1.72
CA LYS A 37 13.44 -18.17 -2.99
C LYS A 37 12.30 -17.68 -3.89
N THR A 38 12.62 -17.21 -5.07
CA THR A 38 11.62 -16.89 -6.10
C THR A 38 11.05 -18.19 -6.68
N PRO A 39 9.73 -18.46 -6.57
CA PRO A 39 9.13 -19.63 -7.19
C PRO A 39 9.18 -19.52 -8.71
N LYS A 40 9.40 -20.64 -9.39
CA LYS A 40 9.36 -20.69 -10.86
C LYS A 40 7.92 -20.66 -11.36
N ARG A 41 7.68 -20.05 -12.54
CA ARG A 41 6.41 -20.19 -13.25
C ARG A 41 6.15 -21.65 -13.58
N GLN A 42 4.91 -22.08 -13.43
CA GLN A 42 4.48 -23.41 -13.87
C GLN A 42 4.26 -23.42 -15.40
N ALA A 43 4.17 -24.60 -15.99
CA ALA A 43 3.87 -24.72 -17.42
C ALA A 43 2.54 -24.04 -17.76
N GLY A 44 2.53 -23.20 -18.80
CA GLY A 44 1.37 -22.43 -19.22
C GLY A 44 1.10 -21.14 -18.42
N GLN A 45 1.92 -20.84 -17.43
CA GLN A 45 1.83 -19.59 -16.66
C GLN A 45 2.69 -18.50 -17.34
N GLU A 46 2.10 -17.35 -17.64
CA GLU A 46 2.75 -16.23 -18.30
C GLU A 46 2.61 -14.95 -17.45
N ASN A 47 3.56 -14.00 -17.59
CA ASN A 47 3.43 -12.72 -16.91
C ASN A 47 2.16 -11.97 -17.36
N VAL A 48 1.67 -11.11 -16.48
CA VAL A 48 0.47 -10.29 -16.68
C VAL A 48 0.79 -8.79 -16.74
N LEU A 49 2.04 -8.44 -17.06
CA LEU A 49 2.40 -7.06 -17.37
C LEU A 49 1.57 -6.59 -18.57
N GLU A 50 0.92 -5.42 -18.43
CA GLU A 50 0.00 -4.86 -19.41
C GLU A 50 -1.09 -5.86 -19.88
N LEU A 51 -1.57 -6.70 -18.94
CA LEU A 51 -2.66 -7.62 -19.23
C LEU A 51 -3.86 -6.89 -19.83
N ARG A 52 -4.39 -7.44 -20.91
CA ARG A 52 -5.64 -7.01 -21.54
C ARG A 52 -6.70 -8.10 -21.39
N CYS A 53 -7.96 -7.72 -21.47
CA CYS A 53 -9.08 -8.65 -21.54
C CYS A 53 -10.00 -8.26 -22.69
N ASP A 54 -10.99 -9.08 -23.01
CA ASP A 54 -12.05 -8.66 -23.91
C ASP A 54 -12.83 -7.49 -23.29
N PRO A 55 -13.19 -6.45 -24.06
CA PRO A 55 -13.98 -5.34 -23.57
C PRO A 55 -15.30 -5.80 -22.95
N ILE A 56 -15.62 -5.27 -21.77
CA ILE A 56 -16.86 -5.59 -21.04
C ILE A 56 -17.77 -4.36 -21.06
N PRO A 57 -18.71 -4.23 -22.01
CA PRO A 57 -19.51 -3.01 -22.18
C PRO A 57 -20.26 -2.58 -20.93
N THR A 58 -20.76 -3.55 -20.14
CA THR A 58 -21.36 -3.33 -18.82
C THR A 58 -20.72 -4.28 -17.84
N VAL A 59 -19.91 -3.76 -16.93
CA VAL A 59 -19.22 -4.54 -15.89
C VAL A 59 -20.22 -4.90 -14.77
N ARG A 60 -20.48 -6.18 -14.61
CA ARG A 60 -21.38 -6.72 -13.57
C ARG A 60 -20.56 -6.97 -12.31
N VAL A 61 -20.80 -6.16 -11.28
CA VAL A 61 -19.99 -6.10 -10.07
C VAL A 61 -20.71 -6.76 -8.90
N ALA A 62 -19.99 -7.59 -8.16
CA ALA A 62 -20.40 -8.08 -6.86
C ALA A 62 -19.52 -7.47 -5.76
N PHE A 63 -20.12 -6.91 -4.72
CA PHE A 63 -19.43 -6.37 -3.56
C PHE A 63 -19.39 -7.39 -2.43
N VAL A 64 -18.20 -7.64 -1.88
CA VAL A 64 -17.99 -8.51 -0.73
C VAL A 64 -17.37 -7.68 0.40
N GLY A 65 -18.09 -7.61 1.54
CA GLY A 65 -17.77 -6.72 2.65
C GLY A 65 -18.41 -5.35 2.47
N LEU A 66 -19.50 -5.08 3.20
CA LEU A 66 -20.32 -3.85 3.11
C LEU A 66 -20.20 -2.97 4.36
N GLY A 67 -19.10 -3.09 5.09
CA GLY A 67 -18.74 -2.13 6.12
C GLY A 67 -18.60 -0.72 5.55
N LYS A 68 -18.13 0.24 6.34
CA LYS A 68 -18.01 1.64 5.90
C LYS A 68 -17.32 1.80 4.54
N ARG A 69 -16.26 1.00 4.28
CA ARG A 69 -15.50 1.09 3.02
C ARG A 69 -16.31 0.57 1.84
N GLY A 70 -16.90 -0.64 1.96
CA GLY A 70 -17.70 -1.25 0.89
C GLY A 70 -18.97 -0.47 0.59
N TYR A 71 -19.72 -0.04 1.61
CA TYR A 71 -20.90 0.82 1.42
C TYR A 71 -20.58 2.10 0.63
N ASN A 72 -19.45 2.76 0.97
CA ASN A 72 -19.03 3.95 0.23
C ASN A 72 -18.58 3.64 -1.20
N ALA A 73 -18.02 2.46 -1.46
CA ALA A 73 -17.72 2.01 -2.81
C ALA A 73 -19.02 1.79 -3.61
N VAL A 74 -20.01 1.07 -3.07
CA VAL A 74 -21.34 0.95 -3.72
C VAL A 74 -21.91 2.34 -4.05
N ARG A 75 -21.81 3.31 -3.13
CA ARG A 75 -22.30 4.67 -3.35
C ARG A 75 -21.60 5.37 -4.53
N ARG A 76 -20.27 5.24 -4.66
CA ARG A 76 -19.51 5.83 -5.78
C ARG A 76 -19.88 5.18 -7.12
N PHE A 77 -20.14 3.89 -7.11
CA PHE A 77 -20.53 3.14 -8.30
C PHE A 77 -21.89 3.59 -8.88
N MET A 78 -22.73 4.26 -8.11
CA MET A 78 -23.97 4.87 -8.62
C MET A 78 -23.73 5.97 -9.65
N PHE A 79 -22.53 6.54 -9.68
CA PHE A 79 -22.11 7.63 -10.58
C PHE A 79 -21.22 7.14 -11.74
N LEU A 80 -20.95 5.84 -11.84
CA LEU A 80 -20.18 5.27 -12.93
C LEU A 80 -21.09 4.75 -14.03
N GLU A 81 -20.69 4.99 -15.27
CA GLU A 81 -21.36 4.46 -16.44
C GLU A 81 -20.86 3.06 -16.80
N GLY A 82 -21.74 2.25 -17.42
CA GLY A 82 -21.39 0.90 -17.87
C GLY A 82 -21.08 -0.05 -16.70
N VAL A 83 -21.80 0.09 -15.59
CA VAL A 83 -21.67 -0.78 -14.43
C VAL A 83 -23.03 -1.18 -13.89
N GLU A 84 -23.16 -2.44 -13.48
CA GLU A 84 -24.35 -2.98 -12.81
C GLU A 84 -23.92 -3.70 -11.52
N VAL A 85 -24.51 -3.33 -10.38
CA VAL A 85 -24.30 -4.03 -9.10
C VAL A 85 -25.25 -5.22 -9.07
N VAL A 86 -24.72 -6.44 -9.16
CA VAL A 86 -25.53 -7.65 -9.30
C VAL A 86 -25.59 -8.51 -8.04
N ALA A 87 -24.62 -8.36 -7.13
CA ALA A 87 -24.64 -9.08 -5.86
C ALA A 87 -24.00 -8.24 -4.72
N LEU A 88 -24.53 -8.42 -3.52
CA LEU A 88 -24.09 -7.83 -2.26
C LEU A 88 -23.88 -8.96 -1.25
N CYS A 89 -22.69 -9.02 -0.65
CA CYS A 89 -22.32 -10.06 0.31
C CYS A 89 -21.70 -9.45 1.57
N ASP A 90 -22.26 -9.76 2.72
CA ASP A 90 -21.70 -9.40 4.04
C ASP A 90 -22.18 -10.40 5.10
N VAL A 91 -21.50 -10.48 6.22
CA VAL A 91 -21.94 -11.25 7.40
C VAL A 91 -23.07 -10.52 8.15
N ASN A 92 -23.19 -9.22 7.95
CA ASN A 92 -24.19 -8.36 8.58
C ASN A 92 -25.32 -8.02 7.58
N LYS A 93 -26.51 -8.57 7.83
CA LYS A 93 -27.71 -8.31 7.02
C LYS A 93 -28.06 -6.84 6.91
N ASP A 94 -27.93 -6.06 7.99
CA ASP A 94 -28.23 -4.61 7.98
C ASP A 94 -27.35 -3.85 7.00
N ALA A 95 -26.09 -4.26 6.80
CA ALA A 95 -25.18 -3.65 5.84
C ALA A 95 -25.64 -3.90 4.39
N ILE A 96 -26.19 -5.09 4.11
CA ILE A 96 -26.79 -5.44 2.82
C ILE A 96 -28.05 -4.61 2.59
N GLU A 97 -28.97 -4.57 3.56
CA GLU A 97 -30.23 -3.81 3.45
C GLU A 97 -29.97 -2.32 3.18
N LYS A 98 -29.01 -1.70 3.90
CA LYS A 98 -28.58 -0.32 3.64
C LYS A 98 -28.06 -0.12 2.22
N SER A 99 -27.32 -1.07 1.70
CA SER A 99 -26.78 -1.02 0.34
C SER A 99 -27.89 -1.20 -0.71
N GLN A 100 -28.87 -2.08 -0.47
CA GLN A 100 -30.08 -2.21 -1.30
C GLN A 100 -30.91 -0.93 -1.34
N GLN A 101 -31.11 -0.29 -0.18
CA GLN A 101 -31.80 0.99 -0.11
C GLN A 101 -31.07 2.08 -0.93
N LEU A 102 -29.73 2.04 -0.93
CA LEU A 102 -28.92 2.94 -1.73
C LEU A 102 -29.12 2.68 -3.24
N LEU A 103 -29.15 1.42 -3.68
CA LEU A 103 -29.46 1.06 -5.06
C LEU A 103 -30.83 1.57 -5.46
N ALA A 104 -31.86 1.27 -4.67
CA ALA A 104 -33.24 1.70 -4.91
C ALA A 104 -33.37 3.23 -5.00
N LYS A 105 -32.73 3.97 -4.09
CA LYS A 105 -32.71 5.45 -4.09
C LYS A 105 -32.10 6.04 -5.38
N ASN A 106 -31.19 5.31 -6.03
CA ASN A 106 -30.57 5.72 -7.29
C ASN A 106 -31.21 5.08 -8.52
N GLY A 107 -32.40 4.46 -8.39
CA GLY A 107 -33.13 3.86 -9.49
C GLY A 107 -32.46 2.62 -10.09
N LYS A 108 -31.56 1.97 -9.33
CA LYS A 108 -30.89 0.74 -9.76
C LYS A 108 -31.72 -0.49 -9.39
N LYS A 109 -31.52 -1.58 -10.15
CA LYS A 109 -32.17 -2.86 -9.83
C LYS A 109 -31.67 -3.41 -8.48
N PRO A 110 -32.51 -4.18 -7.75
CA PRO A 110 -32.04 -4.92 -6.58
C PRO A 110 -30.93 -5.90 -6.96
N ALA A 111 -29.91 -6.00 -6.12
CA ALA A 111 -28.86 -6.99 -6.25
C ALA A 111 -29.20 -8.28 -5.50
N LEU A 112 -28.61 -9.41 -5.88
CA LEU A 112 -28.70 -10.66 -5.12
C LEU A 112 -28.05 -10.49 -3.74
N GLU A 113 -28.61 -11.10 -2.71
CA GLU A 113 -28.16 -10.96 -1.32
C GLU A 113 -27.53 -12.26 -0.82
N PHE A 114 -26.37 -12.15 -0.19
CA PHE A 114 -25.63 -13.27 0.40
C PHE A 114 -25.21 -12.89 1.82
N VAL A 115 -25.72 -13.64 2.82
CA VAL A 115 -25.54 -13.30 4.25
C VAL A 115 -24.84 -14.46 4.96
N GLY A 116 -23.53 -14.41 5.07
CA GLY A 116 -22.76 -15.45 5.76
C GLY A 116 -21.25 -15.34 5.59
N GLU A 117 -20.51 -15.96 6.51
CA GLU A 117 -19.04 -15.89 6.52
C GLU A 117 -18.39 -16.53 5.28
N ASN A 118 -19.05 -17.49 4.64
CA ASN A 118 -18.52 -18.21 3.47
C ASN A 118 -19.33 -17.98 2.18
N ASP A 119 -20.37 -17.16 2.21
CA ASP A 119 -21.29 -16.95 1.08
C ASP A 119 -20.62 -16.20 -0.07
N TRP A 120 -19.49 -15.53 0.18
CA TRP A 120 -18.65 -14.98 -0.87
C TRP A 120 -18.21 -16.02 -1.92
N LYS A 121 -18.17 -17.33 -1.57
CA LYS A 121 -17.85 -18.40 -2.53
C LYS A 121 -18.98 -18.54 -3.57
N GLN A 122 -20.23 -18.54 -3.11
CA GLN A 122 -21.39 -18.57 -4.01
C GLN A 122 -21.39 -17.34 -4.93
N VAL A 123 -21.05 -16.15 -4.38
CA VAL A 123 -20.93 -14.92 -5.18
C VAL A 123 -19.88 -15.05 -6.28
N CYS A 124 -18.73 -15.63 -5.99
CA CYS A 124 -17.68 -15.87 -6.98
C CYS A 124 -18.11 -16.91 -8.06
N GLU A 125 -19.06 -17.76 -7.77
CA GLU A 125 -19.58 -18.81 -8.70
C GLU A 125 -20.71 -18.32 -9.61
N LEU A 126 -21.26 -17.12 -9.37
CA LEU A 126 -22.32 -16.56 -10.21
C LEU A 126 -21.81 -16.32 -11.65
N GLU A 127 -22.52 -16.84 -12.64
CA GLU A 127 -22.17 -16.65 -14.05
C GLU A 127 -22.29 -15.18 -14.51
N ASN A 128 -23.23 -14.46 -13.91
CA ASN A 128 -23.52 -13.06 -14.25
C ASN A 128 -22.66 -12.04 -13.45
N VAL A 129 -21.49 -12.44 -12.94
CA VAL A 129 -20.51 -11.55 -12.29
C VAL A 129 -19.24 -11.50 -13.12
N ASP A 130 -18.75 -10.30 -13.40
CA ASP A 130 -17.49 -10.05 -14.09
C ASP A 130 -16.37 -9.63 -13.13
N LEU A 131 -16.73 -8.88 -12.09
CA LEU A 131 -15.80 -8.26 -11.12
C LEU A 131 -16.24 -8.54 -9.69
N ILE A 132 -15.34 -9.06 -8.88
CA ILE A 132 -15.46 -9.11 -7.41
C ILE A 132 -14.73 -7.89 -6.82
N TYR A 133 -15.50 -7.03 -6.14
CA TYR A 133 -14.96 -5.88 -5.40
C TYR A 133 -14.89 -6.22 -3.91
N ASN A 134 -13.68 -6.52 -3.42
CA ASN A 134 -13.46 -7.06 -2.08
C ASN A 134 -13.06 -5.97 -1.08
N CYS A 135 -13.96 -5.68 -0.13
CA CYS A 135 -13.78 -4.74 0.98
C CYS A 135 -13.83 -5.41 2.36
N THR A 136 -13.49 -6.68 2.45
CA THR A 136 -13.46 -7.44 3.70
C THR A 136 -12.30 -7.03 4.61
N HIS A 137 -12.08 -7.72 5.72
CA HIS A 137 -10.86 -7.57 6.50
C HIS A 137 -9.68 -8.32 5.86
N TRP A 138 -8.47 -7.96 6.25
CA TRP A 138 -7.23 -8.32 5.54
C TRP A 138 -7.01 -9.83 5.34
N ASP A 139 -7.40 -10.68 6.31
CA ASP A 139 -7.23 -12.15 6.20
C ASP A 139 -8.04 -12.77 5.05
N LEU A 140 -9.11 -12.11 4.61
CA LEU A 140 -9.98 -12.58 3.53
C LEU A 140 -9.62 -12.01 2.14
N HIS A 141 -8.71 -11.03 2.06
CA HIS A 141 -8.35 -10.42 0.77
C HIS A 141 -7.82 -11.45 -0.21
N THR A 142 -6.73 -12.15 0.15
CA THR A 142 -6.11 -13.16 -0.72
C THR A 142 -7.01 -14.37 -0.99
N PRO A 143 -7.67 -15.00 0.02
CA PRO A 143 -8.54 -16.14 -0.24
C PRO A 143 -9.67 -15.85 -1.24
N ILE A 144 -10.36 -14.71 -1.07
CA ILE A 144 -11.44 -14.31 -1.97
C ILE A 144 -10.90 -14.01 -3.37
N ALA A 145 -9.77 -13.26 -3.47
CA ALA A 145 -9.19 -12.89 -4.75
C ALA A 145 -8.74 -14.11 -5.56
N VAL A 146 -8.05 -15.07 -4.92
CA VAL A 146 -7.61 -16.32 -5.55
C VAL A 146 -8.81 -17.11 -6.05
N TYR A 147 -9.81 -17.34 -5.19
CA TYR A 147 -10.99 -18.10 -5.56
C TYR A 147 -11.77 -17.44 -6.70
N ALA A 148 -11.98 -16.13 -6.64
CA ALA A 148 -12.65 -15.38 -7.68
C ALA A 148 -11.93 -15.49 -9.04
N MET A 149 -10.62 -15.31 -9.08
CA MET A 149 -9.85 -15.48 -10.31
C MET A 149 -9.90 -16.91 -10.85
N GLU A 150 -9.90 -17.93 -9.97
CA GLU A 150 -10.08 -19.34 -10.36
C GLU A 150 -11.48 -19.63 -10.94
N LYS A 151 -12.49 -18.87 -10.51
CA LYS A 151 -13.85 -18.89 -11.09
C LYS A 151 -14.00 -17.97 -12.31
N GLY A 152 -12.89 -17.45 -12.84
CA GLY A 152 -12.86 -16.63 -14.05
C GLY A 152 -13.28 -15.18 -13.87
N LYS A 153 -13.35 -14.65 -12.63
CA LYS A 153 -13.71 -13.27 -12.35
C LYS A 153 -12.47 -12.38 -12.29
N HIS A 154 -12.62 -11.12 -12.71
CA HIS A 154 -11.67 -10.06 -12.34
C HIS A 154 -11.84 -9.68 -10.87
N VAL A 155 -10.81 -9.15 -10.24
CA VAL A 155 -10.83 -8.80 -8.82
C VAL A 155 -10.27 -7.40 -8.61
N ALA A 156 -10.92 -6.65 -7.74
CA ALA A 156 -10.39 -5.45 -7.13
C ALA A 156 -10.47 -5.61 -5.61
N LEU A 157 -9.38 -5.38 -4.89
CA LEU A 157 -9.32 -5.64 -3.46
C LEU A 157 -8.66 -4.50 -2.68
N GLU A 158 -9.22 -4.22 -1.50
CA GLU A 158 -8.74 -3.20 -0.57
C GLU A 158 -7.33 -3.50 -0.06
N VAL A 159 -6.71 -2.52 0.51
CA VAL A 159 -5.31 -2.50 0.95
C VAL A 159 -5.14 -2.93 2.42
N PRO A 160 -4.04 -3.64 2.73
CA PRO A 160 -3.11 -4.32 1.83
C PRO A 160 -3.74 -5.55 1.18
N ALA A 161 -3.29 -5.90 -0.03
CA ALA A 161 -3.84 -7.04 -0.77
C ALA A 161 -3.52 -8.39 -0.12
N ALA A 162 -2.41 -8.48 0.60
CA ALA A 162 -1.94 -9.67 1.30
C ALA A 162 -1.16 -9.28 2.55
N LEU A 163 -1.04 -10.20 3.52
CA LEU A 163 -0.27 -10.01 4.74
C LEU A 163 1.06 -10.78 4.74
N THR A 164 1.24 -11.74 3.83
CA THR A 164 2.43 -12.58 3.75
C THR A 164 2.99 -12.64 2.34
N VAL A 165 4.30 -12.84 2.22
CA VAL A 165 4.97 -13.08 0.93
C VAL A 165 4.38 -14.29 0.20
N LYS A 166 4.00 -15.33 0.96
CA LYS A 166 3.34 -16.51 0.40
C LYS A 166 2.00 -16.15 -0.26
N ASP A 167 1.22 -15.29 0.36
CA ASP A 167 -0.07 -14.88 -0.19
C ASP A 167 0.10 -13.90 -1.35
N CYS A 168 1.13 -13.04 -1.33
CA CYS A 168 1.51 -12.24 -2.50
C CYS A 168 1.81 -13.15 -3.71
N TRP A 169 2.58 -14.21 -3.53
CA TRP A 169 2.83 -15.19 -4.60
C TRP A 169 1.58 -15.90 -5.07
N LYS A 170 0.63 -16.24 -4.18
CA LYS A 170 -0.65 -16.84 -4.59
C LYS A 170 -1.46 -15.90 -5.51
N LEU A 171 -1.50 -14.61 -5.19
CA LEU A 171 -2.18 -13.61 -6.04
C LEU A 171 -1.54 -13.57 -7.43
N VAL A 172 -0.21 -13.42 -7.49
CA VAL A 172 0.55 -13.36 -8.75
C VAL A 172 0.38 -14.64 -9.56
N ASP A 173 0.63 -15.80 -8.95
CA ASP A 173 0.53 -17.11 -9.63
C ASP A 173 -0.87 -17.36 -10.17
N THR A 174 -1.91 -16.95 -9.42
CA THR A 174 -3.29 -17.12 -9.86
C THR A 174 -3.63 -16.18 -11.01
N ALA A 175 -3.24 -14.90 -10.95
CA ALA A 175 -3.46 -13.95 -12.03
C ALA A 175 -2.72 -14.38 -13.32
N GLU A 176 -1.45 -14.80 -13.20
CA GLU A 176 -0.66 -15.29 -14.33
C GLU A 176 -1.27 -16.56 -14.97
N ARG A 177 -1.81 -17.48 -14.16
CA ARG A 177 -2.43 -18.72 -14.63
C ARG A 177 -3.83 -18.51 -15.25
N THR A 178 -4.65 -17.67 -14.62
CA THR A 178 -6.05 -17.46 -15.02
C THR A 178 -6.24 -16.34 -16.03
N ARG A 179 -5.23 -15.50 -16.22
CA ARG A 179 -5.29 -14.29 -17.06
C ARG A 179 -6.43 -13.36 -16.62
N ARG A 180 -6.63 -13.23 -15.30
CA ARG A 180 -7.61 -12.31 -14.72
C ARG A 180 -6.93 -11.13 -14.07
N HIS A 181 -7.52 -9.95 -14.23
CA HIS A 181 -7.07 -8.75 -13.52
C HIS A 181 -7.25 -8.91 -12.02
N CYS A 182 -6.24 -8.48 -11.27
CA CYS A 182 -6.25 -8.38 -9.82
C CYS A 182 -5.72 -6.99 -9.44
N MET A 183 -6.61 -6.02 -9.26
CA MET A 183 -6.26 -4.64 -8.93
C MET A 183 -6.18 -4.45 -7.42
N ILE A 184 -5.10 -3.87 -6.94
CA ILE A 184 -5.08 -3.30 -5.59
C ILE A 184 -5.76 -1.93 -5.60
N LEU A 185 -6.63 -1.68 -4.63
CA LEU A 185 -7.39 -0.43 -4.54
C LEU A 185 -6.61 0.63 -3.74
N GLU A 186 -5.39 0.94 -4.19
CA GLU A 186 -4.57 1.99 -3.57
C GLU A 186 -4.98 3.37 -4.08
N ASN A 187 -5.91 3.98 -3.38
CA ASN A 187 -6.53 5.24 -3.75
C ASN A 187 -5.59 6.44 -3.72
N CYS A 188 -4.53 6.41 -2.90
CA CYS A 188 -3.58 7.52 -2.80
C CYS A 188 -2.81 7.77 -4.10
N CYS A 189 -2.68 6.76 -4.97
CA CYS A 189 -2.13 6.92 -6.31
C CYS A 189 -3.00 7.85 -7.21
N TYR A 190 -4.25 8.05 -6.85
CA TYR A 190 -5.22 8.88 -7.60
C TYR A 190 -5.56 10.21 -6.91
N ASP A 191 -4.83 10.56 -5.86
CA ASP A 191 -4.95 11.90 -5.25
C ASP A 191 -4.42 12.95 -6.23
N PHE A 192 -5.07 14.09 -6.27
CA PHE A 192 -4.82 15.16 -7.25
C PHE A 192 -3.35 15.62 -7.25
N PHE A 193 -2.76 15.79 -6.08
CA PHE A 193 -1.37 16.22 -5.95
C PHE A 193 -0.40 15.10 -6.35
N GLU A 194 -0.65 13.86 -5.92
CA GLU A 194 0.16 12.69 -6.28
C GLU A 194 0.10 12.43 -7.78
N MET A 195 -1.05 12.57 -8.43
CA MET A 195 -1.17 12.44 -9.88
C MET A 195 -0.46 13.58 -10.63
N ALA A 196 -0.51 14.81 -10.12
CA ALA A 196 0.23 15.94 -10.70
C ALA A 196 1.75 15.72 -10.56
N THR A 197 2.23 15.28 -9.39
CA THR A 197 3.66 15.00 -9.16
C THR A 197 4.15 13.81 -9.98
N LEU A 198 3.32 12.77 -10.19
CA LEU A 198 3.62 11.68 -11.11
C LEU A 198 3.78 12.20 -12.55
N ASN A 199 2.87 13.04 -13.01
CA ASN A 199 2.94 13.64 -14.35
C ASN A 199 4.19 14.54 -14.52
N MET A 200 4.55 15.33 -13.50
CA MET A 200 5.81 16.08 -13.47
C MET A 200 7.04 15.17 -13.56
N ALA A 201 7.05 14.09 -12.78
CA ALA A 201 8.14 13.12 -12.77
C ALA A 201 8.29 12.40 -14.12
N GLN A 202 7.19 11.99 -14.72
CA GLN A 202 7.18 11.34 -16.07
C GLN A 202 7.65 12.27 -17.18
N GLN A 203 7.41 13.58 -17.05
CA GLN A 203 7.92 14.59 -17.99
C GLN A 203 9.35 15.04 -17.68
N GLY A 204 9.99 14.46 -16.65
CA GLY A 204 11.39 14.72 -16.30
C GLY A 204 11.65 16.03 -15.56
N LEU A 205 10.62 16.70 -15.03
CA LEU A 205 10.73 17.99 -14.36
C LEU A 205 11.73 17.95 -13.17
N PHE A 206 11.79 16.84 -12.44
CA PHE A 206 12.68 16.66 -11.30
C PHE A 206 14.07 16.09 -11.69
N GLY A 207 14.31 15.83 -12.98
CA GLY A 207 15.49 15.09 -13.44
C GLY A 207 15.47 13.62 -13.02
N GLU A 208 16.64 13.04 -12.69
CA GLU A 208 16.69 11.68 -12.14
C GLU A 208 16.28 11.71 -10.66
N ILE A 209 15.22 10.98 -10.32
CA ILE A 209 14.76 10.85 -8.93
C ILE A 209 15.71 9.92 -8.19
N VAL A 210 16.26 10.39 -7.07
CA VAL A 210 17.28 9.67 -6.28
C VAL A 210 16.74 9.13 -4.96
N HIS A 211 15.74 9.83 -4.38
CA HIS A 211 15.14 9.47 -3.11
C HIS A 211 13.68 9.87 -3.06
N VAL A 212 12.87 9.03 -2.42
CA VAL A 212 11.46 9.32 -2.17
C VAL A 212 11.05 8.96 -0.74
N GLU A 213 10.02 9.66 -0.23
CA GLU A 213 9.49 9.42 1.10
C GLU A 213 7.96 9.29 1.04
N GLY A 214 7.42 8.33 1.77
CA GLY A 214 5.98 8.14 1.93
C GLY A 214 5.62 7.67 3.34
N ALA A 215 4.35 7.78 3.71
CA ALA A 215 3.90 7.34 5.02
C ALA A 215 2.40 6.99 5.05
N TYR A 216 1.99 6.32 6.12
CA TYR A 216 0.63 6.35 6.62
C TYR A 216 0.69 6.66 8.13
N ILE A 217 0.51 7.93 8.43
CA ILE A 217 0.46 8.46 9.79
C ILE A 217 -0.96 8.96 10.03
N HIS A 218 -1.70 8.28 10.90
CA HIS A 218 -3.12 8.54 11.10
C HIS A 218 -3.54 8.12 12.51
N ASP A 219 -3.92 9.04 13.36
CA ASP A 219 -4.41 8.69 14.70
C ASP A 219 -5.70 7.87 14.60
N LEU A 220 -5.57 6.56 14.77
CA LEU A 220 -6.67 5.61 14.75
C LEU A 220 -6.99 5.03 16.13
N ARG A 221 -6.46 5.61 17.22
CA ARG A 221 -6.68 5.09 18.58
C ARG A 221 -8.16 4.96 18.91
N GLU A 222 -8.95 6.01 18.69
CA GLU A 222 -10.38 5.94 18.91
C GLU A 222 -11.06 4.86 18.04
N ASN A 223 -10.73 4.81 16.74
CA ASN A 223 -11.33 3.84 15.83
C ASN A 223 -11.00 2.39 16.18
N ASN A 224 -9.78 2.13 16.69
CA ASN A 224 -9.35 0.79 17.10
C ASN A 224 -10.14 0.28 18.30
N PHE A 225 -10.52 1.14 19.25
CA PHE A 225 -11.26 0.78 20.45
C PHE A 225 -12.76 1.00 20.34
N LYS A 226 -13.26 1.50 19.20
CA LYS A 226 -14.68 1.78 19.03
C LYS A 226 -15.48 0.48 18.97
N ASP A 227 -16.55 0.42 19.77
CA ASP A 227 -17.49 -0.70 19.80
C ASP A 227 -18.06 -0.99 18.39
N PRO A 228 -17.97 -2.23 17.92
CA PRO A 228 -18.56 -2.62 16.64
C PRO A 228 -20.04 -2.27 16.49
N GLN A 229 -20.83 -2.40 17.56
CA GLN A 229 -22.25 -2.05 17.58
C GLN A 229 -22.51 -0.54 17.43
N LYS A 230 -21.51 0.29 17.73
CA LYS A 230 -21.54 1.75 17.63
C LYS A 230 -20.80 2.27 16.39
N GLY A 231 -20.63 1.44 15.37
CA GLY A 231 -19.95 1.79 14.12
C GLY A 231 -18.42 1.69 14.17
N GLY A 232 -17.88 0.89 15.08
CA GLY A 232 -16.49 0.44 15.08
C GLY A 232 -16.22 -0.62 14.01
N TYR A 233 -14.98 -1.08 13.90
CA TYR A 233 -14.63 -2.19 13.04
C TYR A 233 -15.28 -3.48 13.51
N TYR A 234 -15.84 -4.27 12.60
CA TYR A 234 -16.38 -5.59 12.90
C TYR A 234 -15.37 -6.39 13.72
N ASP A 235 -15.83 -6.96 14.86
CA ASP A 235 -15.01 -7.76 15.78
C ASP A 235 -13.67 -7.09 16.20
N MET A 236 -13.61 -5.76 16.16
CA MET A 236 -12.39 -4.98 16.46
C MET A 236 -11.15 -5.50 15.70
N TRP A 237 -11.31 -6.01 14.46
CA TRP A 237 -10.27 -6.73 13.73
C TRP A 237 -8.96 -5.95 13.63
N ARG A 238 -9.01 -4.62 13.45
CA ARG A 238 -7.80 -3.80 13.33
C ARG A 238 -7.01 -3.71 14.64
N LEU A 239 -7.69 -3.67 15.80
CA LEU A 239 -7.02 -3.75 17.10
C LEU A 239 -6.31 -5.10 17.30
N LYS A 240 -6.94 -6.21 16.89
CA LYS A 240 -6.36 -7.56 16.95
C LYS A 240 -5.06 -7.67 16.12
N TYR A 241 -4.96 -6.97 15.00
CA TYR A 241 -3.70 -6.90 14.24
C TYR A 241 -2.60 -6.13 15.00
N ASN A 242 -2.94 -5.05 15.72
CA ASN A 242 -1.98 -4.35 16.57
C ASN A 242 -1.51 -5.22 17.77
N GLU A 243 -2.34 -6.15 18.24
CA GLU A 243 -1.98 -7.13 19.27
C GLU A 243 -1.02 -8.21 18.73
N LYS A 244 -1.15 -8.58 17.45
CA LYS A 244 -0.47 -9.74 16.85
C LYS A 244 0.86 -9.41 16.16
N TYR A 245 0.94 -8.28 15.45
CA TYR A 245 2.05 -7.98 14.55
C TYR A 245 2.93 -6.83 15.04
N GLN A 246 4.24 -6.96 14.79
CA GLN A 246 5.23 -5.90 15.00
C GLN A 246 5.76 -5.40 13.64
N ALA A 247 4.90 -4.77 12.85
CA ALA A 247 5.12 -4.50 11.43
C ALA A 247 4.59 -3.13 11.02
N ASN A 248 4.97 -2.71 9.80
CA ASN A 248 4.20 -1.74 9.03
C ASN A 248 2.97 -2.45 8.44
N LEU A 249 1.82 -2.32 9.09
CA LEU A 249 0.58 -3.01 8.68
C LEU A 249 -0.15 -2.33 7.51
N TYR A 250 0.30 -1.13 7.10
CA TYR A 250 -0.40 -0.36 6.08
C TYR A 250 0.57 0.44 5.20
N PRO A 251 1.52 -0.25 4.51
CA PRO A 251 2.58 0.42 3.76
C PRO A 251 2.10 1.12 2.49
N THR A 252 0.98 0.67 1.91
CA THR A 252 0.61 0.95 0.52
C THR A 252 0.29 2.41 0.24
N HIS A 253 -0.34 3.13 1.19
CA HIS A 253 -0.71 4.55 1.03
C HIS A 253 0.49 5.47 0.84
N GLY A 254 1.61 5.19 1.53
CA GLY A 254 2.85 5.92 1.31
C GLY A 254 3.66 5.37 0.14
N LEU A 255 3.64 4.05 -0.03
CA LEU A 255 4.51 3.36 -0.98
C LEU A 255 3.99 3.43 -2.42
N GLY A 256 2.69 3.23 -2.65
CA GLY A 256 2.10 3.18 -3.99
C GLY A 256 2.46 4.38 -4.86
N PRO A 257 2.12 5.62 -4.44
CA PRO A 257 2.40 6.81 -5.25
C PRO A 257 3.90 6.99 -5.56
N VAL A 258 4.78 6.75 -4.60
CA VAL A 258 6.22 6.92 -4.80
C VAL A 258 6.83 5.77 -5.63
N CYS A 259 6.29 4.55 -5.57
CA CYS A 259 6.68 3.45 -6.45
C CYS A 259 6.30 3.72 -7.91
N GLN A 260 5.13 4.31 -8.17
CA GLN A 260 4.74 4.74 -9.51
C GLN A 260 5.71 5.80 -10.07
N ALA A 261 6.10 6.78 -9.25
CA ALA A 261 7.07 7.81 -9.65
C ALA A 261 8.48 7.24 -9.92
N LEU A 262 8.87 6.16 -9.23
CA LEU A 262 10.14 5.46 -9.44
C LEU A 262 10.08 4.38 -10.53
N ASN A 263 8.93 4.15 -11.14
CA ASN A 263 8.72 3.09 -12.13
C ASN A 263 9.05 1.68 -11.60
N ILE A 264 8.68 1.37 -10.37
CA ILE A 264 8.86 0.04 -9.79
C ILE A 264 8.08 -0.98 -10.62
N HIS A 265 8.69 -2.14 -10.91
CA HIS A 265 8.40 -3.19 -11.88
C HIS A 265 8.10 -2.72 -13.32
N ARG A 266 8.34 -1.43 -13.59
CA ARG A 266 8.22 -0.80 -14.93
C ARG A 266 9.51 -0.08 -15.33
N GLY A 267 10.66 -0.65 -14.93
CA GLY A 267 11.99 -0.11 -15.23
C GLY A 267 12.95 -0.08 -14.04
N ASP A 268 12.46 -0.22 -12.80
CA ASP A 268 13.25 -0.43 -11.58
C ASP A 268 12.53 -1.47 -10.69
N LYS A 269 13.15 -1.96 -9.63
CA LYS A 269 12.53 -2.82 -8.63
C LYS A 269 13.07 -2.53 -7.23
N MET A 270 12.28 -2.78 -6.22
CA MET A 270 12.73 -2.80 -4.83
C MET A 270 13.63 -4.03 -4.63
N ASN A 271 14.80 -3.85 -4.00
CA ASN A 271 15.79 -4.92 -3.84
C ASN A 271 15.79 -5.48 -2.41
N TYR A 272 16.00 -4.62 -1.42
CA TYR A 272 15.95 -5.02 -0.01
C TYR A 272 15.53 -3.85 0.87
N LEU A 273 15.10 -4.18 2.08
CA LEU A 273 14.72 -3.21 3.10
C LEU A 273 15.43 -3.46 4.44
N VAL A 274 15.48 -2.40 5.25
CA VAL A 274 15.76 -2.44 6.68
C VAL A 274 14.64 -1.69 7.38
N SER A 275 14.09 -2.28 8.46
CA SER A 275 12.98 -1.71 9.20
C SER A 275 13.26 -1.67 10.70
N MET A 276 12.83 -0.59 11.34
CA MET A 276 12.92 -0.39 12.78
C MET A 276 11.58 0.12 13.33
N SER A 277 11.18 -0.36 14.49
CA SER A 277 10.00 0.12 15.21
C SER A 277 10.39 0.72 16.55
N SER A 278 9.68 1.78 16.95
CA SER A 278 9.70 2.25 18.33
C SER A 278 9.10 1.21 19.29
N GLY A 279 9.21 1.43 20.59
CA GLY A 279 8.39 0.75 21.58
C GLY A 279 6.89 1.06 21.38
N GLN A 280 6.04 0.28 22.03
CA GLN A 280 4.59 0.49 22.03
C GLN A 280 4.20 1.23 23.32
N PHE A 281 3.58 2.38 23.20
CA PHE A 281 3.11 3.25 24.28
C PHE A 281 1.68 3.76 24.02
N GLY A 282 1.41 4.23 22.81
CA GLY A 282 0.23 5.02 22.43
C GLY A 282 -1.10 4.30 22.70
N LEU A 283 -1.26 3.03 22.32
CA LEU A 283 -2.49 2.28 22.55
C LEU A 283 -2.71 2.01 24.04
N THR A 284 -1.66 1.61 24.79
CA THR A 284 -1.76 1.34 26.23
C THR A 284 -2.14 2.60 27.02
N GLU A 285 -1.49 3.73 26.75
CA GLU A 285 -1.81 4.99 27.43
C GLU A 285 -3.22 5.51 27.06
N TYR A 286 -3.62 5.36 25.79
CA TYR A 286 -4.99 5.68 25.38
C TYR A 286 -6.02 4.80 26.10
N ALA A 287 -5.77 3.49 26.17
CA ALA A 287 -6.66 2.55 26.86
C ALA A 287 -6.80 2.86 28.35
N LYS A 288 -5.68 3.14 29.05
CA LYS A 288 -5.68 3.57 30.45
C LYS A 288 -6.51 4.85 30.66
N SER A 289 -6.27 5.84 29.83
CA SER A 289 -6.99 7.14 29.91
C SER A 289 -8.48 7.01 29.63
N LYS A 290 -8.86 6.19 28.65
CA LYS A 290 -10.25 6.09 28.17
C LYS A 290 -11.10 5.12 28.98
N PHE A 291 -10.52 4.01 29.44
CA PHE A 291 -11.23 2.88 30.06
C PHE A 291 -10.79 2.59 31.49
N GLY A 292 -9.75 3.28 32.00
CA GLY A 292 -9.15 3.05 33.30
C GLY A 292 -8.01 2.03 33.27
N SER A 293 -7.04 2.18 34.19
CA SER A 293 -5.84 1.33 34.27
C SER A 293 -6.14 -0.15 34.54
N GLU A 294 -7.27 -0.45 35.15
CA GLU A 294 -7.69 -1.81 35.47
C GLU A 294 -8.50 -2.49 34.36
N SER A 295 -8.83 -1.78 33.29
CA SER A 295 -9.60 -2.34 32.17
C SER A 295 -8.83 -3.41 31.40
N ASP A 296 -9.56 -4.36 30.82
CA ASP A 296 -8.98 -5.38 29.96
C ASP A 296 -8.16 -4.79 28.80
N PHE A 297 -8.64 -3.70 28.20
CA PHE A 297 -7.91 -3.00 27.14
C PHE A 297 -6.58 -2.43 27.61
N ALA A 298 -6.49 -1.88 28.83
CA ALA A 298 -5.25 -1.33 29.37
C ALA A 298 -4.23 -2.42 29.75
N LYS A 299 -4.71 -3.63 30.06
CA LYS A 299 -3.88 -4.80 30.43
C LYS A 299 -3.45 -5.64 29.22
N ARG A 300 -4.02 -5.42 28.04
CA ARG A 300 -3.65 -6.16 26.83
C ARG A 300 -2.23 -5.82 26.39
N LYS A 301 -1.58 -6.81 25.77
CA LYS A 301 -0.28 -6.65 25.15
C LYS A 301 -0.45 -6.32 23.67
N TYR A 302 -0.05 -5.14 23.28
CA TYR A 302 0.01 -4.72 21.88
C TYR A 302 1.45 -4.92 21.37
N GLN A 303 1.62 -5.66 20.26
CA GLN A 303 2.94 -5.96 19.72
C GLN A 303 3.46 -4.83 18.83
N LYS A 304 2.54 -4.13 18.15
CA LYS A 304 2.90 -3.09 17.19
C LYS A 304 3.54 -1.90 17.93
N GLY A 305 4.81 -1.57 17.58
CA GLY A 305 5.43 -0.32 18.01
C GLY A 305 4.67 0.89 17.43
N ASP A 306 4.75 2.04 18.10
CA ASP A 306 3.98 3.21 17.66
C ASP A 306 4.41 3.67 16.28
N MET A 307 5.69 3.98 16.09
CA MET A 307 6.27 4.37 14.80
C MET A 307 7.10 3.22 14.21
N ASN A 308 6.83 2.85 12.98
CA ASN A 308 7.71 2.02 12.16
C ASN A 308 8.35 2.88 11.07
N THR A 309 9.66 2.78 10.90
CA THR A 309 10.42 3.43 9.81
C THR A 309 11.17 2.36 9.02
N THR A 310 11.00 2.39 7.72
CA THR A 310 11.59 1.43 6.77
C THR A 310 12.34 2.18 5.70
N ILE A 311 13.58 1.76 5.42
CA ILE A 311 14.37 2.23 4.27
C ILE A 311 14.51 1.09 3.29
N ILE A 312 14.25 1.37 2.02
CA ILE A 312 14.32 0.42 0.91
C ILE A 312 15.37 0.89 -0.08
N LYS A 313 16.17 -0.03 -0.60
CA LYS A 313 17.09 0.18 -1.71
C LYS A 313 16.52 -0.43 -2.98
N THR A 314 16.51 0.33 -4.09
CA THR A 314 16.11 -0.20 -5.38
C THR A 314 17.31 -0.80 -6.14
N GLU A 315 17.03 -1.57 -7.19
CA GLU A 315 18.05 -2.16 -8.06
C GLU A 315 18.89 -1.10 -8.76
N LYS A 316 18.27 0.00 -9.21
CA LYS A 316 18.96 1.12 -9.84
C LYS A 316 19.61 2.11 -8.87
N GLY A 317 19.66 1.77 -7.58
CA GLY A 317 20.41 2.53 -6.58
C GLY A 317 19.64 3.67 -5.91
N LYS A 318 18.35 3.83 -6.17
CA LYS A 318 17.47 4.80 -5.50
C LYS A 318 17.10 4.32 -4.09
N THR A 319 16.61 5.23 -3.26
CA THR A 319 16.15 4.90 -1.90
C THR A 319 14.72 5.36 -1.68
N ILE A 320 13.98 4.58 -0.89
CA ILE A 320 12.61 4.88 -0.47
C ILE A 320 12.57 4.85 1.05
N MET A 321 12.01 5.87 1.69
CA MET A 321 11.69 5.86 3.12
C MET A 321 10.17 5.73 3.30
N ILE A 322 9.73 4.75 4.10
CA ILE A 322 8.32 4.55 4.43
C ILE A 322 8.11 4.56 5.93
N GLN A 323 7.13 5.35 6.40
CA GLN A 323 6.74 5.41 7.80
C GLN A 323 5.29 4.96 8.02
N HIS A 324 5.03 4.36 9.19
CA HIS A 324 3.69 3.94 9.59
C HIS A 324 3.48 4.19 11.09
N ASP A 325 2.45 4.99 11.43
CA ASP A 325 2.01 5.22 12.79
C ASP A 325 0.48 5.41 12.82
N VAL A 326 -0.21 4.59 13.61
CA VAL A 326 -1.67 4.70 13.82
C VAL A 326 -2.06 4.82 15.29
N THR A 327 -1.09 5.10 16.14
CA THR A 327 -1.22 5.03 17.60
C THR A 327 -0.74 6.29 18.33
N SER A 328 -0.21 7.27 17.59
CA SER A 328 0.21 8.57 18.15
C SER A 328 -0.77 9.69 17.80
N PRO A 329 -0.90 10.72 18.67
CA PRO A 329 -1.76 11.88 18.41
C PRO A 329 -1.09 12.86 17.45
N ARG A 330 -1.04 12.48 16.17
CA ARG A 330 -0.47 13.30 15.08
C ARG A 330 -1.53 13.66 14.04
N PRO A 331 -1.42 14.84 13.41
CA PRO A 331 -2.18 15.13 12.20
C PRO A 331 -1.97 14.05 11.14
N TYR A 332 -2.98 13.84 10.30
CA TYR A 332 -2.87 12.94 9.15
C TYR A 332 -1.73 13.37 8.23
N ASP A 333 -0.87 12.41 7.85
CA ASP A 333 0.31 12.69 7.06
C ASP A 333 0.69 11.47 6.21
N ARG A 334 0.85 11.64 4.90
CA ARG A 334 1.40 10.63 3.99
C ARG A 334 2.82 10.95 3.55
N ILE A 335 3.39 12.05 4.03
CA ILE A 335 4.69 12.59 3.64
C ILE A 335 4.70 12.98 2.15
N HIS A 336 4.77 12.04 1.24
CA HIS A 336 4.83 12.17 -0.20
C HIS A 336 5.86 13.21 -0.66
N LYS A 337 7.14 12.77 -0.74
CA LYS A 337 8.26 13.60 -1.19
C LYS A 337 9.04 12.88 -2.28
N LEU A 338 9.46 13.64 -3.28
CA LEU A 338 10.37 13.19 -4.32
C LEU A 338 11.57 14.14 -4.39
N SER A 339 12.77 13.59 -4.29
CA SER A 339 14.03 14.32 -4.44
C SER A 339 14.71 13.88 -5.72
N GLY A 340 14.87 14.79 -6.66
CA GLY A 340 15.52 14.57 -7.94
C GLY A 340 16.74 15.44 -8.13
N THR A 341 17.45 15.26 -9.23
CA THR A 341 18.67 16.00 -9.56
C THR A 341 18.41 17.43 -10.03
N LYS A 342 17.17 17.78 -10.38
CA LYS A 342 16.74 19.11 -10.86
C LYS A 342 15.64 19.75 -10.05
N GLY A 343 15.07 19.03 -9.09
CA GLY A 343 13.97 19.54 -8.30
C GLY A 343 13.54 18.63 -7.17
N TYR A 344 12.69 19.18 -6.33
CA TYR A 344 12.12 18.55 -5.16
C TYR A 344 10.65 18.90 -5.04
N VAL A 345 9.85 17.94 -4.60
CA VAL A 345 8.43 18.15 -4.30
C VAL A 345 8.05 17.49 -2.98
N GLN A 346 7.15 18.14 -2.24
CA GLN A 346 6.51 17.57 -1.05
C GLN A 346 5.04 17.93 -1.00
N LYS A 347 4.23 17.06 -0.35
CA LYS A 347 2.81 17.35 -0.05
C LYS A 347 2.61 17.79 1.41
N TYR A 348 3.21 17.08 2.34
CA TYR A 348 3.01 17.32 3.78
C TYR A 348 4.27 17.86 4.45
N PRO A 349 4.15 18.73 5.49
CA PRO A 349 2.89 19.28 6.04
C PRO A 349 2.26 20.38 5.17
N ILE A 350 2.99 20.91 4.20
CA ILE A 350 2.56 21.91 3.22
C ILE A 350 2.99 21.48 1.82
N GLU A 351 2.13 21.72 0.85
CA GLU A 351 2.47 21.49 -0.56
C GLU A 351 3.57 22.45 -1.00
N GLY A 352 4.59 21.94 -1.68
CA GLY A 352 5.70 22.74 -2.14
C GLY A 352 6.52 22.04 -3.22
N VAL A 353 6.99 22.84 -4.18
CA VAL A 353 7.92 22.43 -5.24
C VAL A 353 9.11 23.39 -5.25
N ALA A 354 10.32 22.87 -5.39
CA ALA A 354 11.52 23.64 -5.59
C ALA A 354 12.23 23.13 -6.85
N LEU A 355 12.61 24.01 -7.74
CA LEU A 355 13.23 23.68 -9.04
C LEU A 355 14.50 24.47 -9.28
N GLU A 356 15.46 23.91 -10.03
CA GLU A 356 16.61 24.67 -10.53
C GLU A 356 16.14 25.91 -11.30
N PRO A 357 16.89 27.05 -11.24
CA PRO A 357 18.11 27.27 -10.45
C PRO A 357 17.90 27.65 -8.96
N ASN A 358 16.64 27.82 -8.49
CA ASN A 358 16.33 28.35 -7.16
C ASN A 358 15.88 27.25 -6.17
N THR A 359 16.71 26.26 -5.96
CA THR A 359 16.35 25.07 -5.15
C THR A 359 16.32 25.28 -3.64
N HIS A 360 16.75 26.43 -3.12
CA HIS A 360 16.78 26.69 -1.68
C HIS A 360 15.44 27.15 -1.08
N LYS A 361 14.44 27.42 -1.92
CA LYS A 361 13.11 27.85 -1.50
C LYS A 361 12.06 27.16 -2.35
N PHE A 362 10.88 26.94 -1.77
CA PHE A 362 9.73 26.55 -2.55
C PHE A 362 9.29 27.68 -3.48
N LEU A 363 8.66 27.30 -4.57
CA LEU A 363 7.97 28.26 -5.44
C LEU A 363 6.96 29.07 -4.64
N PRO A 364 6.77 30.37 -4.96
CA PRO A 364 5.65 31.16 -4.43
C PRO A 364 4.31 30.45 -4.69
N GLU A 365 3.33 30.72 -3.84
CA GLU A 365 2.03 30.05 -3.89
C GLU A 365 1.34 30.15 -5.26
N ASP A 366 1.40 31.32 -5.91
CA ASP A 366 0.78 31.51 -7.23
C ASP A 366 1.52 30.74 -8.33
N GLU A 367 2.85 30.68 -8.27
CA GLU A 367 3.64 29.89 -9.19
C GLU A 367 3.41 28.38 -9.00
N LEU A 368 3.28 27.93 -7.74
CA LEU A 368 2.93 26.55 -7.44
C LEU A 368 1.54 26.19 -7.98
N LYS A 369 0.55 27.04 -7.81
CA LYS A 369 -0.80 26.83 -8.36
C LYS A 369 -0.79 26.75 -9.89
N GLN A 370 -0.02 27.62 -10.54
CA GLN A 370 0.14 27.58 -11.99
C GLN A 370 0.80 26.29 -12.44
N LEU A 371 1.87 25.86 -11.78
CA LEU A 371 2.59 24.62 -12.06
C LEU A 371 1.67 23.38 -11.90
N LEU A 372 0.94 23.29 -10.80
CA LEU A 372 -0.01 22.22 -10.55
C LEU A 372 -1.10 22.14 -11.63
N LYS A 373 -1.56 23.28 -12.13
CA LYS A 373 -2.53 23.34 -13.23
C LYS A 373 -1.92 22.94 -14.56
N GLU A 374 -0.69 23.34 -14.85
CA GLU A 374 0.03 22.96 -16.06
C GLU A 374 0.24 21.44 -16.12
N TYR A 375 0.70 20.85 -15.03
CA TYR A 375 0.97 19.42 -14.90
C TYR A 375 -0.23 18.62 -14.39
N GLU A 376 -1.42 19.20 -14.34
CA GLU A 376 -2.62 18.45 -13.99
C GLU A 376 -2.74 17.20 -14.88
N HIS A 377 -2.89 16.04 -14.24
CA HIS A 377 -2.90 14.77 -14.96
C HIS A 377 -4.10 14.68 -15.91
N PRO A 378 -3.97 14.13 -17.13
CA PRO A 378 -5.07 14.03 -18.10
C PRO A 378 -6.35 13.42 -17.54
N ILE A 379 -6.24 12.38 -16.72
CA ILE A 379 -7.39 11.74 -16.05
C ILE A 379 -8.08 12.72 -15.11
N VAL A 380 -7.32 13.54 -14.37
CA VAL A 380 -7.89 14.57 -13.48
C VAL A 380 -8.62 15.63 -14.29
N LYS A 381 -8.07 16.06 -15.43
CA LYS A 381 -8.78 16.98 -16.35
C LYS A 381 -10.10 16.41 -16.86
N GLU A 382 -10.17 15.10 -17.06
CA GLU A 382 -11.38 14.42 -17.57
C GLU A 382 -12.45 14.26 -16.48
N VAL A 383 -12.10 13.73 -15.31
CA VAL A 383 -13.10 13.32 -14.30
C VAL A 383 -12.96 14.02 -12.94
N GLY A 384 -11.98 14.90 -12.75
CA GLY A 384 -11.65 15.49 -11.45
C GLY A 384 -12.79 16.30 -10.83
N GLU A 385 -13.54 17.08 -11.61
CA GLU A 385 -14.68 17.85 -11.10
C GLU A 385 -15.84 16.94 -10.64
N LEU A 386 -16.10 15.86 -11.39
CA LEU A 386 -17.07 14.86 -10.95
C LEU A 386 -16.58 14.12 -9.71
N ALA A 387 -15.31 13.78 -9.66
CA ALA A 387 -14.69 13.10 -8.53
C ALA A 387 -14.80 13.91 -7.23
N LYS A 388 -14.56 15.23 -7.27
CA LYS A 388 -14.76 16.13 -6.12
C LYS A 388 -16.22 16.15 -5.64
N LYS A 389 -17.19 16.15 -6.56
CA LYS A 389 -18.63 16.13 -6.24
C LYS A 389 -19.07 14.81 -5.62
N VAL A 390 -18.65 13.68 -6.19
CA VAL A 390 -18.97 12.34 -5.68
C VAL A 390 -18.26 12.08 -4.35
N GLY A 391 -17.01 12.55 -4.21
CA GLY A 391 -16.23 12.42 -2.99
C GLY A 391 -15.61 11.03 -2.82
N GLY A 392 -15.26 10.70 -1.58
CA GLY A 392 -14.36 9.60 -1.25
C GLY A 392 -12.92 10.12 -1.16
N HIS A 393 -12.49 10.48 0.09
CA HIS A 393 -11.19 11.10 0.37
C HIS A 393 -10.84 12.25 -0.61
N GLY A 394 -11.76 13.20 -0.77
CA GLY A 394 -11.57 14.34 -1.66
C GLY A 394 -11.74 14.05 -3.16
N GLY A 395 -12.13 12.83 -3.55
CA GLY A 395 -12.35 12.42 -4.95
C GLY A 395 -11.41 11.31 -5.45
N MET A 396 -10.29 11.06 -4.77
CA MET A 396 -9.32 10.05 -5.23
C MET A 396 -9.91 8.63 -5.29
N ASP A 397 -10.81 8.26 -4.37
CA ASP A 397 -11.51 6.97 -4.43
C ASP A 397 -12.38 6.85 -5.70
N PHE A 398 -13.01 7.94 -6.12
CA PHE A 398 -13.84 7.92 -7.31
C PHE A 398 -13.00 7.79 -8.58
N ILE A 399 -11.87 8.50 -8.67
CA ILE A 399 -10.95 8.39 -9.82
C ILE A 399 -10.44 6.96 -9.94
N MET A 400 -10.07 6.33 -8.82
CA MET A 400 -9.64 4.92 -8.78
C MET A 400 -10.72 3.97 -9.31
N ASP A 401 -11.95 4.09 -8.80
CA ASP A 401 -13.08 3.26 -9.26
C ASP A 401 -13.43 3.52 -10.74
N TYR A 402 -13.39 4.78 -11.17
CA TYR A 402 -13.58 5.15 -12.57
C TYR A 402 -12.54 4.47 -13.46
N ARG A 403 -11.25 4.51 -13.10
CA ARG A 403 -10.19 3.88 -13.87
C ARG A 403 -10.33 2.37 -13.97
N LEU A 404 -10.67 1.71 -12.87
CA LEU A 404 -10.96 0.28 -12.86
C LEU A 404 -12.05 -0.07 -13.89
N ILE A 405 -13.18 0.62 -13.82
CA ILE A 405 -14.32 0.34 -14.74
C ILE A 405 -13.98 0.75 -16.17
N TYR A 406 -13.32 1.88 -16.38
CA TYR A 406 -12.89 2.31 -17.70
C TYR A 406 -11.97 1.28 -18.38
N CYS A 407 -10.97 0.77 -17.66
CA CYS A 407 -10.05 -0.22 -18.21
C CYS A 407 -10.76 -1.54 -18.56
N LEU A 408 -11.62 -2.05 -17.68
CA LEU A 408 -12.38 -3.28 -17.95
C LEU A 408 -13.35 -3.12 -19.13
N ARG A 409 -14.04 -1.99 -19.22
CA ARG A 409 -14.97 -1.70 -20.33
C ARG A 409 -14.28 -1.65 -21.69
N ASN A 410 -13.05 -1.20 -21.72
CA ASN A 410 -12.29 -1.03 -22.95
C ASN A 410 -11.24 -2.15 -23.18
N GLY A 411 -11.19 -3.15 -22.30
CA GLY A 411 -10.24 -4.26 -22.39
C GLY A 411 -8.77 -3.85 -22.21
N LEU A 412 -8.52 -2.77 -21.47
CA LEU A 412 -7.21 -2.13 -21.30
C LEU A 412 -6.48 -2.67 -20.07
N PRO A 413 -5.14 -2.56 -20.03
CA PRO A 413 -4.37 -2.79 -18.82
C PRO A 413 -4.82 -1.88 -17.68
N LEU A 414 -4.77 -2.42 -16.45
CA LEU A 414 -5.06 -1.64 -15.26
C LEU A 414 -3.87 -0.75 -14.88
N ASP A 415 -4.15 0.40 -14.26
CA ASP A 415 -3.12 1.33 -13.78
C ASP A 415 -2.35 0.76 -12.56
N GLN A 416 -2.99 -0.12 -11.81
CA GLN A 416 -2.43 -0.89 -10.69
C GLN A 416 -2.74 -2.36 -10.93
N ASP A 417 -1.71 -3.17 -11.06
CA ASP A 417 -1.85 -4.59 -11.39
C ASP A 417 -1.55 -5.50 -10.17
N VAL A 418 -1.49 -6.81 -10.41
CA VAL A 418 -1.19 -7.78 -9.36
C VAL A 418 0.24 -7.68 -8.84
N TYR A 419 1.17 -7.16 -9.64
CA TYR A 419 2.54 -6.96 -9.19
C TYR A 419 2.62 -5.77 -8.23
N ASP A 420 1.92 -4.66 -8.50
CA ASP A 420 1.72 -3.57 -7.53
C ASP A 420 1.12 -4.11 -6.22
N ALA A 421 0.07 -4.92 -6.34
CA ALA A 421 -0.59 -5.53 -5.19
C ALA A 421 0.37 -6.36 -4.33
N ALA A 422 1.21 -7.19 -4.95
CA ALA A 422 2.16 -8.04 -4.26
C ALA A 422 3.36 -7.25 -3.70
N GLU A 423 3.96 -6.37 -4.49
CA GLU A 423 5.14 -5.60 -4.12
C GLU A 423 4.88 -4.63 -2.98
N TRP A 424 3.72 -3.96 -2.98
CA TRP A 424 3.40 -3.02 -1.92
C TRP A 424 2.93 -3.72 -0.64
N SER A 425 2.23 -4.85 -0.77
CA SER A 425 1.69 -5.58 0.38
C SER A 425 2.72 -6.46 1.08
N CYS A 426 3.73 -6.98 0.38
CA CYS A 426 4.74 -7.85 0.99
C CYS A 426 5.52 -7.17 2.12
N LEU A 427 5.56 -5.82 2.14
CA LEU A 427 6.22 -5.06 3.20
C LEU A 427 5.63 -5.32 4.58
N VAL A 428 4.37 -5.78 4.68
CA VAL A 428 3.77 -6.16 5.97
C VAL A 428 4.64 -7.23 6.65
N GLU A 429 4.90 -8.35 5.99
CA GLU A 429 5.72 -9.44 6.56
C GLU A 429 7.22 -9.08 6.59
N LEU A 430 7.73 -8.45 5.52
CA LEU A 430 9.17 -8.15 5.42
C LEU A 430 9.64 -7.16 6.49
N THR A 431 8.82 -6.17 6.84
CA THR A 431 9.13 -5.22 7.92
C THR A 431 9.09 -5.91 9.28
N GLU A 432 8.15 -6.83 9.49
CA GLU A 432 8.10 -7.63 10.73
C GLU A 432 9.35 -8.49 10.89
N ILE A 433 9.79 -9.18 9.81
CA ILE A 433 11.00 -10.00 9.82
C ILE A 433 12.23 -9.15 10.18
N SER A 434 12.37 -7.98 9.54
CA SER A 434 13.49 -7.08 9.82
C SER A 434 13.49 -6.64 11.29
N VAL A 435 12.37 -6.13 11.79
CA VAL A 435 12.23 -5.64 13.18
C VAL A 435 12.51 -6.78 14.18
N LYS A 436 11.88 -7.93 14.03
CA LYS A 436 12.03 -9.08 14.95
C LYS A 436 13.44 -9.66 15.00
N LYS A 437 14.21 -9.48 13.93
CA LYS A 437 15.61 -9.93 13.84
C LYS A 437 16.64 -8.85 14.18
N GLY A 438 16.22 -7.71 14.76
CA GLY A 438 17.12 -6.64 15.15
C GLY A 438 17.50 -5.70 14.00
N SER A 439 16.54 -5.42 13.13
CA SER A 439 16.68 -4.52 11.96
C SER A 439 17.70 -5.01 10.92
N VAL A 440 17.75 -6.34 10.70
CA VAL A 440 18.59 -6.92 9.65
C VAL A 440 18.04 -6.59 8.25
N PRO A 441 18.90 -6.54 7.22
CA PRO A 441 18.42 -6.43 5.84
C PRO A 441 17.56 -7.62 5.44
N VAL A 442 16.45 -7.35 4.73
CA VAL A 442 15.52 -8.36 4.22
C VAL A 442 15.32 -8.12 2.74
N GLN A 443 15.57 -9.15 1.92
CA GLN A 443 15.34 -9.09 0.48
C GLN A 443 13.85 -8.93 0.18
N ILE A 444 13.53 -8.06 -0.79
CA ILE A 444 12.18 -7.95 -1.35
C ILE A 444 12.11 -8.88 -2.56
N PRO A 445 11.15 -9.82 -2.61
CA PRO A 445 10.99 -10.72 -3.75
C PRO A 445 10.69 -9.95 -5.04
N ASP A 446 11.25 -10.38 -6.14
CA ASP A 446 10.87 -9.92 -7.47
C ASP A 446 9.66 -10.73 -7.96
N PHE A 447 8.48 -10.17 -7.80
CA PHE A 447 7.23 -10.83 -8.19
C PHE A 447 7.07 -10.94 -9.70
N THR A 448 7.80 -10.14 -10.49
CA THR A 448 7.82 -10.24 -11.95
C THR A 448 8.73 -11.35 -12.48
N ARG A 449 9.54 -11.96 -11.60
CA ARG A 449 10.50 -13.02 -11.96
C ARG A 449 11.52 -12.60 -13.03
N GLY A 450 12.04 -11.38 -12.93
CA GLY A 450 13.02 -10.81 -13.84
C GLY A 450 12.43 -9.93 -14.95
N ASP A 451 11.11 -9.85 -15.06
CA ASP A 451 10.44 -9.06 -16.10
C ASP A 451 10.29 -7.57 -15.74
N TRP A 452 10.76 -7.13 -14.56
CA TRP A 452 10.62 -5.77 -14.02
C TRP A 452 11.15 -4.63 -14.91
N ASN A 453 12.02 -4.92 -15.86
CA ASN A 453 12.62 -3.94 -16.78
C ASN A 453 12.07 -4.02 -18.23
N LYS A 454 11.05 -4.85 -18.46
CA LYS A 454 10.41 -4.96 -19.79
C LYS A 454 9.63 -3.70 -20.17
N LEU A 455 9.05 -3.04 -19.18
CA LEU A 455 8.33 -1.78 -19.37
C LEU A 455 9.23 -0.59 -19.06
N LYS A 456 8.88 0.58 -19.63
CA LYS A 456 9.61 1.84 -19.44
C LYS A 456 8.70 2.91 -18.84
N GLY A 457 8.31 2.69 -17.57
CA GLY A 457 7.41 3.56 -16.85
C GLY A 457 5.95 3.13 -16.91
N LEU A 458 5.14 3.74 -16.03
CA LEU A 458 3.70 3.53 -15.96
C LEU A 458 3.04 4.33 -17.09
N THR A 459 2.20 3.65 -17.87
CA THR A 459 1.35 4.29 -18.89
C THR A 459 -0.11 4.07 -18.51
N PHE A 460 -0.85 5.17 -18.35
CA PHE A 460 -2.30 5.10 -18.18
C PHE A 460 -2.93 4.84 -19.55
N ALA A 461 -3.48 3.65 -19.74
CA ALA A 461 -4.12 3.25 -20.97
C ALA A 461 -5.36 4.12 -21.29
N LYS A 462 -5.54 4.47 -22.58
CA LYS A 462 -6.64 5.29 -23.10
C LYS A 462 -7.37 4.56 -24.22
#